data_36d19023672ba5dc720b2b6bb9a35e26
#
_entry.id   36d19023672ba5dc720b2b6bb9a35e26
#
_cell.length_a   1.000
_cell.length_b   1.000
_cell.length_c   1.000
_cell.angle_alpha   90.00
_cell.angle_beta   90.00
_cell.angle_gamma   90.00
#
_symmetry.space_group_name_H-M   'P 1'
#
loop_
_entity.id
_entity.type
_entity.pdbx_description
1 polymer ?
#
loop_
_entity_poly.entity_id
_entity_poly.type
_entity_poly.pdbx_seq_one_letter_code
_entity_poly.pdbx_strand_id
1 'polypeptide(L)'
;EITEKSNLTLQTPESFMARFNIDVRIFSEAIAIDTKNKTVTVRDLKTGEEYTEEYDSLVLSPGASPIRPRIDGIDSDKVFTLRNIPDTMKIKQYIEKSRPRSAVVVGGGYIGVEMAENLANAGLDVTIVELSDHLIAPLDFDMAADVHRYIKSKGIKLALGNGVVALKDSDNGLTVELNRGIIDTDMVLLSVG
;
A
#
# COMPACT_ATOMS: atom_id res chain seq x y z
N GLU A 1 -5.75 -14.57 2.56
CA GLU A 1 -5.87 -15.70 3.51
C GLU A 1 -5.90 -15.29 4.98
N ILE A 2 -5.32 -14.14 5.37
CA ILE A 2 -5.38 -13.65 6.75
C ILE A 2 -6.71 -12.93 6.95
N THR A 3 -7.66 -13.60 7.59
CA THR A 3 -9.02 -13.10 7.75
C THR A 3 -9.24 -12.33 9.05
N GLU A 4 -8.45 -12.59 10.07
CA GLU A 4 -8.59 -12.02 11.40
C GLU A 4 -7.49 -11.01 11.72
N LYS A 5 -7.87 -9.81 12.20
CA LYS A 5 -6.93 -8.75 12.58
C LYS A 5 -5.91 -9.21 13.63
N SER A 6 -6.32 -10.06 14.56
CA SER A 6 -5.46 -10.63 15.59
C SER A 6 -4.29 -11.42 15.03
N ASN A 7 -4.48 -12.09 13.88
CA ASN A 7 -3.44 -12.88 13.23
C ASN A 7 -2.36 -12.01 12.54
N LEU A 8 -2.64 -10.72 12.35
CA LEU A 8 -1.69 -9.75 11.80
C LEU A 8 -0.80 -9.10 12.84
N THR A 9 -1.10 -9.30 14.14
CA THR A 9 -0.32 -8.73 15.25
C THR A 9 0.50 -9.84 15.89
N LEU A 10 1.77 -9.94 15.52
CA LEU A 10 2.67 -11.00 16.02
C LEU A 10 3.15 -10.75 17.45
N GLN A 11 3.24 -9.49 17.87
CA GLN A 11 3.75 -9.08 19.16
C GLN A 11 2.94 -7.89 19.70
N THR A 12 2.83 -7.79 21.03
CA THR A 12 2.25 -6.65 21.73
C THR A 12 3.32 -5.91 22.53
N PRO A 13 3.08 -4.65 22.97
CA PRO A 13 4.00 -3.94 23.87
C PRO A 13 4.38 -4.76 25.09
N GLU A 14 3.41 -5.44 25.71
CA GLU A 14 3.62 -6.27 26.90
C GLU A 14 4.52 -7.48 26.58
N SER A 15 4.35 -8.11 25.42
CA SER A 15 5.18 -9.23 24.99
C SER A 15 6.61 -8.79 24.67
N PHE A 16 6.82 -7.58 24.12
CA PHE A 16 8.13 -6.99 23.94
C PHE A 16 8.83 -6.74 25.25
N MET A 17 8.12 -6.17 26.22
CA MET A 17 8.67 -5.95 27.57
C MET A 17 9.05 -7.28 28.24
N ALA A 18 8.14 -8.25 28.23
CA ALA A 18 8.37 -9.54 28.91
C ALA A 18 9.51 -10.35 28.30
N ARG A 19 9.68 -10.31 26.95
CA ARG A 19 10.65 -11.13 26.24
C ARG A 19 12.00 -10.45 26.07
N PHE A 20 12.02 -9.15 25.81
CA PHE A 20 13.19 -8.40 25.40
C PHE A 20 13.56 -7.27 26.32
N ASN A 21 12.74 -6.97 27.36
CA ASN A 21 12.87 -5.81 28.24
C ASN A 21 12.92 -4.49 27.44
N ILE A 22 12.05 -4.37 26.41
CA ILE A 22 11.92 -3.19 25.56
C ILE A 22 10.61 -2.48 25.86
N ASP A 23 10.69 -1.21 26.23
CA ASP A 23 9.52 -0.33 26.40
C ASP A 23 9.03 0.15 25.03
N VAL A 24 7.89 -0.39 24.60
CA VAL A 24 7.25 -0.04 23.31
C VAL A 24 6.10 0.92 23.57
N ARG A 25 6.26 2.16 23.18
CA ARG A 25 5.24 3.21 23.32
C ARG A 25 4.45 3.37 22.04
N ILE A 26 3.23 2.86 22.03
CA ILE A 26 2.28 3.03 20.94
C ILE A 26 1.53 4.36 21.09
N PHE A 27 0.98 4.91 19.99
CA PHE A 27 0.36 6.23 19.96
C PHE A 27 1.30 7.37 20.38
N SER A 28 2.59 7.18 20.17
CA SER A 28 3.66 8.13 20.48
C SER A 28 4.41 8.48 19.21
N GLU A 29 4.37 9.75 18.82
CA GLU A 29 4.98 10.25 17.59
C GLU A 29 6.26 11.02 17.91
N ALA A 30 7.39 10.59 17.38
CA ALA A 30 8.63 11.36 17.46
C ALA A 30 8.53 12.55 16.49
N ILE A 31 8.45 13.78 17.01
CA ILE A 31 8.20 14.99 16.22
C ILE A 31 9.45 15.83 16.00
N ALA A 32 10.46 15.71 16.87
CA ALA A 32 11.73 16.42 16.72
C ALA A 32 12.88 15.64 17.34
N ILE A 33 14.09 15.86 16.83
CA ILE A 33 15.34 15.30 17.34
C ILE A 33 16.35 16.43 17.54
N ASP A 34 16.85 16.58 18.76
CA ASP A 34 17.98 17.45 19.06
C ASP A 34 19.25 16.61 19.22
N THR A 35 20.06 16.61 18.20
CA THR A 35 21.30 15.82 18.18
C THR A 35 22.40 16.38 19.09
N LYS A 36 22.33 17.68 19.48
CA LYS A 36 23.30 18.30 20.38
C LYS A 36 23.06 17.90 21.82
N ASN A 37 21.79 17.96 22.23
CA ASN A 37 21.36 17.60 23.57
C ASN A 37 21.02 16.10 23.70
N LYS A 38 21.06 15.36 22.59
CA LYS A 38 20.68 13.93 22.52
C LYS A 38 19.29 13.68 23.07
N THR A 39 18.31 14.41 22.56
CA THR A 39 16.91 14.28 22.97
C THR A 39 15.98 14.08 21.80
N VAL A 40 14.87 13.39 22.03
CA VAL A 40 13.75 13.24 21.11
C VAL A 40 12.52 13.84 21.74
N THR A 41 11.85 14.75 21.04
CA THR A 41 10.52 15.22 21.46
C THR A 41 9.46 14.29 20.94
N VAL A 42 8.62 13.81 21.83
CA VAL A 42 7.56 12.84 21.56
C VAL A 42 6.20 13.47 21.87
N ARG A 43 5.24 13.27 20.96
CA ARG A 43 3.84 13.67 21.18
C ARG A 43 2.99 12.43 21.44
N ASP A 44 2.26 12.43 22.54
CA ASP A 44 1.19 11.46 22.78
C ASP A 44 -0.01 11.78 21.88
N LEU A 45 -0.33 10.86 20.96
CA LEU A 45 -1.42 11.06 19.99
C LEU A 45 -2.83 10.94 20.59
N LYS A 46 -2.96 10.50 21.86
CA LYS A 46 -4.24 10.44 22.56
C LYS A 46 -4.54 11.71 23.33
N THR A 47 -3.53 12.27 23.98
CA THR A 47 -3.68 13.47 24.82
C THR A 47 -3.26 14.75 24.11
N GLY A 48 -2.38 14.65 23.12
CA GLY A 48 -1.73 15.79 22.45
C GLY A 48 -0.57 16.37 23.25
N GLU A 49 -0.23 15.81 24.41
CA GLU A 49 0.87 16.27 25.23
C GLU A 49 2.23 15.93 24.63
N GLU A 50 3.20 16.82 24.82
CA GLU A 50 4.58 16.63 24.36
C GLU A 50 5.51 16.44 25.55
N TYR A 51 6.43 15.50 25.40
CA TYR A 51 7.49 15.24 26.36
C TYR A 51 8.82 14.95 25.66
N THR A 52 9.90 14.96 26.42
CA THR A 52 11.26 14.78 25.89
C THR A 52 11.88 13.53 26.51
N GLU A 53 12.48 12.70 25.65
CA GLU A 53 13.28 11.53 26.05
C GLU A 53 14.75 11.76 25.70
N GLU A 54 15.63 11.42 26.63
CA GLU A 54 17.07 11.45 26.42
C GLU A 54 17.56 10.11 25.84
N TYR A 55 18.64 10.13 25.06
CA TYR A 55 19.24 8.91 24.50
C TYR A 55 20.77 8.97 24.48
N ASP A 56 21.40 7.82 24.67
CA ASP A 56 22.83 7.65 24.42
C ASP A 56 23.12 7.37 22.94
N SER A 57 22.29 6.51 22.36
CA SER A 57 22.32 6.13 20.93
C SER A 57 20.91 6.08 20.37
N LEU A 58 20.71 6.61 19.17
CA LEU A 58 19.40 6.66 18.51
C LEU A 58 19.43 5.87 17.21
N VAL A 59 18.47 4.95 17.04
CA VAL A 59 18.21 4.25 15.78
C VAL A 59 16.97 4.81 15.15
N LEU A 60 17.05 5.26 13.88
CA LEU A 60 15.93 5.78 13.12
C LEU A 60 15.35 4.68 12.23
N SER A 61 14.12 4.29 12.50
CA SER A 61 13.37 3.32 11.69
C SER A 61 11.94 3.81 11.41
N PRO A 62 11.78 4.98 10.75
CA PRO A 62 10.47 5.63 10.60
C PRO A 62 9.54 4.91 9.62
N GLY A 63 10.04 3.92 8.89
CA GLY A 63 9.32 3.26 7.82
C GLY A 63 9.17 4.15 6.58
N ALA A 64 8.12 3.94 5.81
CA ALA A 64 7.81 4.68 4.59
C ALA A 64 6.30 4.94 4.50
N SER A 65 5.92 5.88 3.67
CA SER A 65 4.52 6.11 3.29
C SER A 65 4.32 5.78 1.82
N PRO A 66 3.15 5.26 1.41
CA PRO A 66 2.85 5.03 0.02
C PRO A 66 2.93 6.33 -0.78
N ILE A 67 3.51 6.28 -1.96
CA ILE A 67 3.51 7.42 -2.86
C ILE A 67 2.09 7.58 -3.44
N ARG A 68 1.57 8.79 -3.36
CA ARG A 68 0.36 9.22 -4.06
C ARG A 68 0.77 10.25 -5.12
N PRO A 69 0.85 9.85 -6.40
CA PRO A 69 1.22 10.76 -7.47
C PRO A 69 0.21 11.90 -7.59
N ARG A 70 0.66 13.05 -8.09
CA ARG A 70 -0.21 14.21 -8.30
C ARG A 70 -0.97 14.05 -9.62
N ILE A 71 -2.05 13.30 -9.58
CA ILE A 71 -2.96 13.11 -10.71
C ILE A 71 -4.38 13.44 -10.27
N ASP A 72 -5.18 13.92 -11.20
CA ASP A 72 -6.59 14.26 -10.92
C ASP A 72 -7.36 13.01 -10.49
N GLY A 73 -8.24 13.17 -9.50
CA GLY A 73 -9.08 12.09 -8.98
C GLY A 73 -8.40 11.10 -8.03
N ILE A 74 -7.15 11.34 -7.63
CA ILE A 74 -6.39 10.45 -6.73
C ILE A 74 -7.05 10.29 -5.35
N ASP A 75 -7.85 11.26 -4.93
CA ASP A 75 -8.47 11.30 -3.61
C ASP A 75 -9.89 10.68 -3.57
N SER A 76 -10.31 10.03 -4.65
CA SER A 76 -11.56 9.26 -4.67
C SER A 76 -11.55 8.16 -3.59
N ASP A 77 -12.71 7.93 -2.97
CA ASP A 77 -12.93 6.87 -1.96
C ASP A 77 -12.76 5.44 -2.52
N LYS A 78 -12.68 5.31 -3.85
CA LYS A 78 -12.44 4.06 -4.57
C LYS A 78 -10.97 3.83 -4.89
N VAL A 79 -10.08 4.75 -4.48
CA VAL A 79 -8.63 4.68 -4.68
C VAL A 79 -7.93 4.32 -3.38
N PHE A 80 -7.22 3.23 -3.40
CA PHE A 80 -6.57 2.63 -2.23
C PHE A 80 -5.05 2.63 -2.36
N THR A 81 -4.37 2.67 -1.24
CA THR A 81 -2.96 2.35 -1.08
C THR A 81 -2.83 1.23 -0.06
N LEU A 82 -1.72 0.51 -0.07
CA LEU A 82 -1.45 -0.55 0.90
C LEU A 82 -0.08 -0.33 1.56
N ARG A 83 -0.10 -0.16 2.88
CA ARG A 83 1.11 -0.04 3.69
C ARG A 83 1.01 -0.78 5.03
N ASN A 84 -0.16 -0.76 5.64
CA ASN A 84 -0.36 -1.21 7.02
C ASN A 84 -1.68 -1.98 7.19
N ILE A 85 -1.91 -2.51 8.39
CA ILE A 85 -3.13 -3.25 8.72
C ILE A 85 -4.41 -2.44 8.49
N PRO A 86 -4.51 -1.15 8.89
CA PRO A 86 -5.66 -0.31 8.57
C PRO A 86 -5.97 -0.24 7.07
N ASP A 87 -4.96 -0.14 6.21
CA ASP A 87 -5.17 -0.11 4.76
C ASP A 87 -5.74 -1.45 4.25
N THR A 88 -5.16 -2.56 4.71
CA THR A 88 -5.68 -3.91 4.39
C THR A 88 -7.14 -4.05 4.79
N MET A 89 -7.49 -3.57 5.99
CA MET A 89 -8.87 -3.65 6.49
C MET A 89 -9.82 -2.76 5.67
N LYS A 90 -9.39 -1.58 5.23
CA LYS A 90 -10.18 -0.71 4.34
C LYS A 90 -10.47 -1.38 3.00
N ILE A 91 -9.44 -1.96 2.36
CA ILE A 91 -9.58 -2.68 1.10
C ILE A 91 -10.55 -3.85 1.27
N LYS A 92 -10.35 -4.68 2.30
CA LYS A 92 -11.23 -5.82 2.60
C LYS A 92 -12.68 -5.38 2.81
N GLN A 93 -12.90 -4.36 3.64
CA GLN A 93 -14.23 -3.82 3.92
C GLN A 93 -14.90 -3.27 2.65
N TYR A 94 -14.15 -2.61 1.77
CA TYR A 94 -14.67 -2.13 0.50
C TYR A 94 -15.12 -3.30 -0.39
N ILE A 95 -14.29 -4.35 -0.53
CA ILE A 95 -14.62 -5.53 -1.31
C ILE A 95 -15.89 -6.22 -0.77
N GLU A 96 -16.00 -6.39 0.55
CA GLU A 96 -17.15 -7.05 1.19
C GLU A 96 -18.45 -6.26 1.05
N LYS A 97 -18.37 -4.91 1.20
CA LYS A 97 -19.57 -4.05 1.17
C LYS A 97 -20.01 -3.70 -0.24
N SER A 98 -19.06 -3.23 -1.07
CA SER A 98 -19.36 -2.69 -2.39
C SER A 98 -19.39 -3.76 -3.48
N ARG A 99 -18.82 -4.95 -3.19
CA ARG A 99 -18.74 -6.10 -4.12
C ARG A 99 -18.25 -5.68 -5.51
N PRO A 100 -17.07 -5.03 -5.60
CA PRO A 100 -16.51 -4.62 -6.88
C PRO A 100 -16.29 -5.84 -7.77
N ARG A 101 -16.46 -5.69 -9.08
CA ARG A 101 -16.24 -6.74 -10.07
C ARG A 101 -14.90 -6.61 -10.74
N SER A 102 -14.32 -5.41 -10.71
CA SER A 102 -13.07 -5.11 -11.39
C SER A 102 -12.15 -4.24 -10.54
N ALA A 103 -10.85 -4.38 -10.77
CA ALA A 103 -9.82 -3.58 -10.14
C ALA A 103 -8.69 -3.24 -11.10
N VAL A 104 -8.19 -2.01 -11.01
CA VAL A 104 -6.92 -1.62 -11.63
C VAL A 104 -5.86 -1.51 -10.54
N VAL A 105 -4.75 -2.22 -10.71
CA VAL A 105 -3.56 -2.10 -9.88
C VAL A 105 -2.54 -1.25 -10.64
N VAL A 106 -2.20 -0.10 -10.08
CA VAL A 106 -1.24 0.84 -10.67
C VAL A 106 0.14 0.62 -10.05
N GLY A 107 1.07 0.15 -10.84
CA GLY A 107 2.41 -0.26 -10.44
C GLY A 107 2.58 -1.78 -10.45
N GLY A 108 3.54 -2.25 -11.23
CA GLY A 108 3.85 -3.67 -11.46
C GLY A 108 5.03 -4.18 -10.64
N GLY A 109 5.34 -3.55 -9.50
CA GLY A 109 6.32 -4.02 -8.54
C GLY A 109 5.82 -5.23 -7.74
N TYR A 110 6.61 -5.69 -6.76
CA TYR A 110 6.27 -6.86 -5.93
C TYR A 110 4.90 -6.73 -5.25
N ILE A 111 4.62 -5.60 -4.62
CA ILE A 111 3.33 -5.37 -3.94
C ILE A 111 2.17 -5.38 -4.95
N GLY A 112 2.36 -4.74 -6.11
CA GLY A 112 1.33 -4.69 -7.15
C GLY A 112 0.98 -6.06 -7.71
N VAL A 113 1.99 -6.88 -7.98
CA VAL A 113 1.82 -8.25 -8.48
C VAL A 113 1.10 -9.13 -7.45
N GLU A 114 1.54 -9.10 -6.18
CA GLU A 114 0.88 -9.86 -5.11
C GLU A 114 -0.57 -9.41 -4.88
N MET A 115 -0.82 -8.10 -4.88
CA MET A 115 -2.17 -7.58 -4.70
C MET A 115 -3.07 -7.90 -5.88
N ALA A 116 -2.56 -7.87 -7.11
CA ALA A 116 -3.32 -8.26 -8.29
C ALA A 116 -3.75 -9.72 -8.21
N GLU A 117 -2.87 -10.62 -7.78
CA GLU A 117 -3.20 -12.04 -7.58
C GLU A 117 -4.25 -12.21 -6.46
N ASN A 118 -4.11 -11.52 -5.32
CA ASN A 118 -5.07 -11.59 -4.23
C ASN A 118 -6.45 -11.04 -4.63
N LEU A 119 -6.51 -9.94 -5.39
CA LEU A 119 -7.76 -9.39 -5.90
C LEU A 119 -8.43 -10.33 -6.93
N ALA A 120 -7.64 -10.94 -7.82
CA ALA A 120 -8.14 -11.95 -8.75
C ALA A 120 -8.67 -13.20 -8.02
N ASN A 121 -7.96 -13.67 -6.98
CA ASN A 121 -8.43 -14.78 -6.14
C ASN A 121 -9.70 -14.42 -5.34
N ALA A 122 -9.93 -13.13 -5.07
CA ALA A 122 -11.18 -12.64 -4.49
C ALA A 122 -12.32 -12.51 -5.52
N GLY A 123 -12.05 -12.84 -6.78
CA GLY A 123 -13.05 -12.91 -7.87
C GLY A 123 -13.18 -11.65 -8.70
N LEU A 124 -12.25 -10.70 -8.59
CA LEU A 124 -12.25 -9.48 -9.39
C LEU A 124 -11.56 -9.70 -10.76
N ASP A 125 -12.05 -9.02 -11.79
CA ASP A 125 -11.35 -8.86 -13.08
C ASP A 125 -10.24 -7.79 -12.90
N VAL A 126 -8.97 -8.22 -12.93
CA VAL A 126 -7.85 -7.36 -12.56
C VAL A 126 -7.01 -6.97 -13.77
N THR A 127 -6.65 -5.70 -13.84
CA THR A 127 -5.67 -5.18 -14.79
C THR A 127 -4.52 -4.51 -14.03
N ILE A 128 -3.27 -4.92 -14.30
CA ILE A 128 -2.08 -4.21 -13.83
C ILE A 128 -1.69 -3.17 -14.89
N VAL A 129 -1.58 -1.92 -14.47
CA VAL A 129 -1.04 -0.81 -15.27
C VAL A 129 0.37 -0.51 -14.78
N GLU A 130 1.36 -0.62 -15.68
CA GLU A 130 2.77 -0.40 -15.35
C GLU A 130 3.41 0.53 -16.40
N LEU A 131 4.14 1.53 -15.92
CA LEU A 131 4.81 2.52 -16.76
C LEU A 131 5.97 1.91 -17.56
N SER A 132 6.68 0.98 -16.94
CA SER A 132 7.76 0.23 -17.58
C SER A 132 7.22 -0.78 -18.59
N ASP A 133 8.08 -1.29 -19.43
CA ASP A 133 7.75 -2.31 -20.43
C ASP A 133 7.63 -3.72 -19.85
N HIS A 134 7.97 -3.91 -18.58
CA HIS A 134 7.84 -5.17 -17.86
C HIS A 134 7.52 -4.97 -16.36
N LEU A 135 7.00 -6.04 -15.73
CA LEU A 135 6.75 -6.12 -14.30
C LEU A 135 8.05 -6.36 -13.54
N ILE A 136 8.08 -5.95 -12.26
CA ILE A 136 9.21 -6.17 -11.34
C ILE A 136 10.51 -5.63 -11.94
N ALA A 137 10.59 -4.31 -12.08
CA ALA A 137 11.68 -3.59 -12.73
C ALA A 137 13.13 -4.05 -12.39
N PRO A 138 13.45 -4.63 -11.21
CA PRO A 138 14.78 -5.20 -10.94
C PRO A 138 15.11 -6.48 -11.70
N LEU A 139 14.13 -7.13 -12.34
CA LEU A 139 14.38 -8.33 -13.17
C LEU A 139 14.81 -7.92 -14.58
N ASP A 140 15.65 -8.74 -15.21
CA ASP A 140 15.88 -8.64 -16.65
C ASP A 140 14.60 -9.04 -17.41
N PHE A 141 14.42 -8.53 -18.62
CA PHE A 141 13.19 -8.71 -19.40
C PHE A 141 12.83 -10.17 -19.65
N ASP A 142 13.81 -11.03 -19.90
CA ASP A 142 13.61 -12.47 -20.13
C ASP A 142 13.07 -13.15 -18.85
N MET A 143 13.57 -12.78 -17.68
CA MET A 143 13.05 -13.26 -16.39
C MET A 143 11.65 -12.69 -16.10
N ALA A 144 11.42 -11.40 -16.39
CA ALA A 144 10.11 -10.77 -16.25
C ALA A 144 9.05 -11.41 -17.18
N ALA A 145 9.47 -11.95 -18.34
CA ALA A 145 8.56 -12.64 -19.25
C ALA A 145 7.89 -13.88 -18.64
N ASP A 146 8.58 -14.58 -17.71
CA ASP A 146 7.99 -15.68 -16.97
C ASP A 146 6.92 -15.19 -15.98
N VAL A 147 7.18 -14.07 -15.31
CA VAL A 147 6.18 -13.42 -14.45
C VAL A 147 4.96 -12.99 -15.28
N HIS A 148 5.17 -12.37 -16.43
CA HIS A 148 4.05 -11.99 -17.31
C HIS A 148 3.21 -13.19 -17.75
N ARG A 149 3.85 -14.31 -18.07
CA ARG A 149 3.16 -15.55 -18.45
C ARG A 149 2.34 -16.11 -17.31
N TYR A 150 2.93 -16.13 -16.11
CA TYR A 150 2.24 -16.56 -14.90
C TYR A 150 1.02 -15.67 -14.58
N ILE A 151 1.19 -14.36 -14.56
CA ILE A 151 0.13 -13.39 -14.27
C ILE A 151 -1.02 -13.52 -15.29
N LYS A 152 -0.69 -13.62 -16.58
CA LYS A 152 -1.70 -13.85 -17.63
C LYS A 152 -2.42 -15.19 -17.47
N SER A 153 -1.74 -16.24 -17.00
CA SER A 153 -2.36 -17.55 -16.75
C SER A 153 -3.40 -17.52 -15.62
N LYS A 154 -3.31 -16.51 -14.73
CA LYS A 154 -4.29 -16.23 -13.68
C LYS A 154 -5.48 -15.37 -14.16
N GLY A 155 -5.53 -15.04 -15.45
CA GLY A 155 -6.58 -14.19 -16.03
C GLY A 155 -6.35 -12.69 -15.82
N ILE A 156 -5.23 -12.28 -15.23
CA ILE A 156 -4.91 -10.88 -14.96
C ILE A 156 -4.37 -10.22 -16.25
N LYS A 157 -4.94 -9.05 -16.57
CA LYS A 157 -4.55 -8.27 -17.75
C LYS A 157 -3.35 -7.39 -17.46
N LEU A 158 -2.52 -7.13 -18.46
CA LEU A 158 -1.34 -6.28 -18.35
C LEU A 158 -1.44 -5.12 -19.35
N ALA A 159 -1.30 -3.88 -18.85
CA ALA A 159 -1.16 -2.65 -19.61
C ALA A 159 0.24 -2.07 -19.35
N LEU A 160 1.25 -2.65 -19.99
CA LEU A 160 2.66 -2.30 -19.85
C LEU A 160 3.04 -1.12 -20.75
N GLY A 161 4.10 -0.40 -20.38
CA GLY A 161 4.55 0.82 -21.06
C GLY A 161 3.46 1.90 -21.06
N ASN A 162 2.64 1.94 -20.03
CA ASN A 162 1.46 2.77 -19.95
C ASN A 162 1.30 3.37 -18.57
N GLY A 163 1.18 4.67 -18.46
CA GLY A 163 1.02 5.39 -17.20
C GLY A 163 -0.38 5.91 -17.00
N VAL A 164 -0.81 6.05 -15.75
CA VAL A 164 -2.07 6.70 -15.39
C VAL A 164 -1.89 8.21 -15.49
N VAL A 165 -2.83 8.87 -16.17
CA VAL A 165 -2.86 10.33 -16.38
C VAL A 165 -3.88 10.99 -15.44
N ALA A 166 -5.06 10.38 -15.31
CA ALA A 166 -6.14 10.87 -14.45
C ALA A 166 -7.06 9.72 -14.02
N LEU A 167 -7.76 9.96 -12.92
CA LEU A 167 -8.83 9.11 -12.42
C LEU A 167 -10.11 9.96 -12.40
N LYS A 168 -11.20 9.44 -12.93
CA LYS A 168 -12.49 10.15 -12.94
C LYS A 168 -13.56 9.29 -12.30
N ASP A 169 -14.22 9.81 -11.28
CA ASP A 169 -15.38 9.14 -10.71
C ASP A 169 -16.51 9.06 -11.73
N SER A 170 -17.17 7.93 -11.80
CA SER A 170 -18.36 7.67 -12.57
C SER A 170 -19.46 7.08 -11.69
N ASP A 171 -20.69 7.06 -12.17
CA ASP A 171 -21.86 6.55 -11.42
C ASP A 171 -21.66 5.11 -10.95
N ASN A 172 -20.90 4.32 -11.70
CA ASN A 172 -20.69 2.89 -11.45
C ASN A 172 -19.24 2.49 -11.14
N GLY A 173 -18.34 3.45 -10.84
CA GLY A 173 -16.94 3.11 -10.59
C GLY A 173 -15.99 4.27 -10.85
N LEU A 174 -14.88 3.98 -11.50
CA LEU A 174 -13.84 4.90 -11.91
C LEU A 174 -13.48 4.67 -13.39
N THR A 175 -13.22 5.74 -14.11
CA THR A 175 -12.53 5.70 -15.40
C THR A 175 -11.07 6.06 -15.17
N VAL A 176 -10.16 5.14 -15.48
CA VAL A 176 -8.71 5.32 -15.41
C VAL A 176 -8.22 5.76 -16.79
N GLU A 177 -7.80 7.01 -16.91
CA GLU A 177 -7.20 7.53 -18.13
C GLU A 177 -5.72 7.20 -18.16
N LEU A 178 -5.28 6.61 -19.25
CA LEU A 178 -3.90 6.19 -19.46
C LEU A 178 -3.25 7.03 -20.57
N ASN A 179 -1.93 6.99 -20.67
CA ASN A 179 -1.22 7.57 -21.82
C ASN A 179 -1.75 7.00 -23.16
N ARG A 180 -2.18 5.74 -23.13
CA ARG A 180 -2.75 5.04 -24.30
C ARG A 180 -4.02 4.31 -23.88
N GLY A 181 -5.18 4.96 -24.06
CA GLY A 181 -6.48 4.37 -23.80
C GLY A 181 -7.07 4.70 -22.43
N ILE A 182 -8.16 4.04 -22.14
CA ILE A 182 -8.90 4.17 -20.89
C ILE A 182 -9.29 2.78 -20.37
N ILE A 183 -9.48 2.66 -19.06
CA ILE A 183 -10.00 1.45 -18.41
C ILE A 183 -11.09 1.89 -17.43
N ASP A 184 -12.27 1.31 -17.55
CA ASP A 184 -13.32 1.45 -16.54
C ASP A 184 -13.16 0.35 -15.49
N THR A 185 -13.28 0.73 -14.21
CA THR A 185 -13.05 -0.17 -13.08
C THR A 185 -13.87 0.25 -11.86
N ASP A 186 -14.12 -0.68 -10.96
CA ASP A 186 -14.85 -0.40 -9.71
C ASP A 186 -13.93 0.11 -8.60
N MET A 187 -12.62 -0.19 -8.67
CA MET A 187 -11.63 0.28 -7.70
C MET A 187 -10.22 0.39 -8.30
N VAL A 188 -9.39 1.20 -7.69
CA VAL A 188 -7.98 1.36 -8.04
C VAL A 188 -7.11 1.11 -6.79
N LEU A 189 -6.05 0.32 -6.94
CA LEU A 189 -5.01 0.16 -5.94
C LEU A 189 -3.71 0.77 -6.46
N LEU A 190 -3.17 1.74 -5.73
CA LEU A 190 -1.89 2.35 -6.03
C LEU A 190 -0.77 1.57 -5.32
N SER A 191 0.18 1.07 -6.08
CA SER A 191 1.38 0.36 -5.61
C SER A 191 2.64 0.91 -6.27
N VAL A 192 2.65 2.21 -6.53
CA VAL A 192 3.81 2.94 -7.06
C VAL A 192 4.75 3.34 -5.94
N GLY A 193 6.07 3.22 -6.15
CA GLY A 193 7.09 3.54 -5.17
C GLY A 193 8.48 3.56 -5.78
#